data_fb52dd2732f7b6b9304cd2311aa1ce27
#
_entry.id   fb52dd2732f7b6b9304cd2311aa1ce27
#
_cell.length_a   1.000
_cell.length_b   1.000
_cell.length_c   1.000
_cell.angle_alpha   90.00
_cell.angle_beta   90.00
_cell.angle_gamma   90.00
#
_symmetry.space_group_name_H-M   'P 1'
#
loop_
_entity.id
_entity.type
_entity.pdbx_description
1 polymer ?
#
loop_
_entity_poly.entity_id
_entity_poly.type
_entity_poly.pdbx_seq_one_letter_code
_entity_poly.pdbx_strand_id
1 'polypeptide(L)'
;GGNFVSGYHWEDGIGDRSKRPTRIDLAWGGKESNMIGTDEFIQFARKAKVEPYFCVNLGTGSLDEARNWVEYCNVEKGTYYSDLRRKNGFEKPHKVTYWGLGNEVDGPWQMGHKSPEDYSKMAIETAKLMRWIDKDIKLIASGSSNYDADWNKWNRTILDEMYNYIDYISLHHYSHNTSDYYTYLTNTIEVENYIRIVEQQIKEAKMKNRSSKDVFIAFDEWNAWTRTFGGTDNTLSEIYDLQDALIVAQYLNIFLRTCDIVKMANMAQLVNVIAPMRVDNDKLWKQTTYYPLYLFANNCRGKALDIYIKSPAYSTDKYKEVPYLDVSSTYEPSRNEVVINVVNRNKDKAITADILSQTGSFDKKATANIVSGANTNITNSVNEQNVDIKKEEIKTSGEKITYSFAPRSFTQIIVKVK
;
A
#
# COMPACT_ATOMS: atom_id res chain seq x y z
N GLY A 1 0.35 1.21 -13.14
CA GLY A 1 1.49 0.95 -12.26
C GLY A 1 2.08 -0.43 -12.46
N GLY A 2 2.97 -0.82 -11.55
CA GLY A 2 3.70 -2.08 -11.64
C GLY A 2 4.68 -2.12 -12.82
N ASN A 3 5.33 -3.26 -13.01
CA ASN A 3 6.32 -3.43 -14.09
C ASN A 3 5.73 -3.24 -15.49
N PHE A 4 4.44 -3.46 -15.63
CA PHE A 4 3.68 -3.26 -16.87
C PHE A 4 3.82 -1.83 -17.42
N VAL A 5 3.83 -0.80 -16.55
CA VAL A 5 3.79 0.59 -17.00
C VAL A 5 4.99 0.98 -17.86
N SER A 6 6.15 0.37 -17.64
CA SER A 6 7.39 0.72 -18.37
C SER A 6 7.39 0.34 -19.85
N GLY A 7 6.40 -0.45 -20.27
CA GLY A 7 6.15 -0.78 -21.67
C GLY A 7 4.77 -0.36 -22.18
N TYR A 8 3.98 0.34 -21.35
CA TYR A 8 2.60 0.71 -21.65
C TYR A 8 2.50 2.12 -22.22
N HIS A 9 1.83 2.25 -23.35
CA HIS A 9 1.48 3.52 -23.98
C HIS A 9 0.01 3.83 -23.75
N TRP A 10 -0.30 4.84 -22.95
CA TRP A 10 -1.66 5.15 -22.49
C TRP A 10 -2.64 5.48 -23.62
N GLU A 11 -2.13 6.01 -24.73
CA GLU A 11 -2.95 6.32 -25.92
C GLU A 11 -3.57 5.06 -26.56
N ASP A 12 -2.93 3.90 -26.42
CA ASP A 12 -3.48 2.61 -26.87
C ASP A 12 -4.78 2.23 -26.10
N GLY A 13 -4.94 2.76 -24.88
CA GLY A 13 -6.06 2.46 -23.99
C GLY A 13 -7.20 3.49 -23.97
N ILE A 14 -7.29 4.39 -24.96
CA ILE A 14 -8.38 5.39 -25.03
C ILE A 14 -9.20 5.27 -26.32
N GLY A 15 -10.37 5.94 -26.37
CA GLY A 15 -11.25 5.95 -27.52
C GLY A 15 -12.01 4.63 -27.74
N ASP A 16 -12.42 4.38 -28.98
CA ASP A 16 -13.22 3.24 -29.37
C ASP A 16 -12.49 1.91 -29.12
N ARG A 17 -13.02 1.10 -28.21
CA ARG A 17 -12.42 -0.17 -27.78
C ARG A 17 -12.17 -1.13 -28.93
N SER A 18 -13.03 -1.14 -29.95
CA SER A 18 -12.89 -2.03 -31.11
C SER A 18 -11.69 -1.70 -32.00
N LYS A 19 -11.10 -0.51 -31.80
CA LYS A 19 -9.93 0.00 -32.56
C LYS A 19 -8.65 -0.02 -31.78
N ARG A 20 -8.69 -0.36 -30.49
CA ARG A 20 -7.51 -0.39 -29.64
C ARG A 20 -6.59 -1.53 -30.03
N PRO A 21 -5.27 -1.31 -30.13
CA PRO A 21 -4.34 -2.37 -30.49
C PRO A 21 -4.19 -3.39 -29.36
N THR A 22 -4.03 -4.65 -29.71
CA THR A 22 -3.53 -5.66 -28.78
C THR A 22 -2.02 -5.65 -28.83
N ARG A 23 -1.37 -5.50 -27.67
CA ARG A 23 0.09 -5.48 -27.51
C ARG A 23 0.59 -6.73 -26.78
N ILE A 24 1.87 -7.03 -26.93
CA ILE A 24 2.53 -8.01 -26.06
C ILE A 24 2.83 -7.32 -24.72
N ASP A 25 2.40 -7.92 -23.62
CA ASP A 25 2.86 -7.52 -22.30
C ASP A 25 4.30 -8.04 -22.10
N LEU A 26 5.25 -7.13 -22.19
CA LEU A 26 6.66 -7.45 -22.08
C LEU A 26 7.09 -7.75 -20.64
N ALA A 27 6.32 -7.27 -19.65
CA ALA A 27 6.64 -7.48 -18.25
C ALA A 27 6.22 -8.87 -17.76
N TRP A 28 5.03 -9.36 -18.20
CA TRP A 28 4.43 -10.57 -17.65
C TRP A 28 4.17 -11.65 -18.69
N GLY A 29 4.50 -11.41 -19.96
CA GLY A 29 4.47 -12.44 -21.00
C GLY A 29 3.08 -12.80 -21.50
N GLY A 30 2.16 -11.84 -21.59
CA GLY A 30 0.80 -12.04 -22.06
C GLY A 30 0.46 -11.18 -23.26
N LYS A 31 -0.85 -11.10 -23.56
CA LYS A 31 -1.42 -10.13 -24.50
C LYS A 31 -2.26 -9.13 -23.75
N GLU A 32 -1.91 -7.84 -23.89
CA GLU A 32 -2.72 -6.74 -23.40
C GLU A 32 -3.67 -6.27 -24.50
N SER A 33 -4.95 -6.38 -24.25
CA SER A 33 -6.01 -6.04 -25.19
C SER A 33 -6.38 -4.56 -25.20
N ASN A 34 -5.91 -3.80 -24.21
CA ASN A 34 -6.25 -2.40 -23.99
C ASN A 34 -7.76 -2.11 -23.83
N MET A 35 -8.56 -3.13 -23.48
CA MET A 35 -10.01 -2.98 -23.28
C MET A 35 -10.36 -2.17 -22.05
N ILE A 36 -9.43 -2.06 -21.11
CA ILE A 36 -9.48 -1.17 -19.95
C ILE A 36 -8.29 -0.21 -20.05
N GLY A 37 -8.57 1.09 -20.09
CA GLY A 37 -7.55 2.13 -20.12
C GLY A 37 -7.93 3.30 -19.22
N THR A 38 -7.45 4.49 -19.56
CA THR A 38 -7.63 5.70 -18.73
C THR A 38 -9.07 5.95 -18.34
N ASP A 39 -9.97 5.96 -19.33
CA ASP A 39 -11.36 6.36 -19.12
C ASP A 39 -12.14 5.35 -18.30
N GLU A 40 -11.94 4.07 -18.55
CA GLU A 40 -12.58 2.98 -17.80
C GLU A 40 -12.08 2.92 -16.36
N PHE A 41 -10.77 3.12 -16.16
CA PHE A 41 -10.21 3.15 -14.81
C PHE A 41 -10.75 4.34 -14.00
N ILE A 42 -10.88 5.50 -14.60
CA ILE A 42 -11.49 6.67 -13.95
C ILE A 42 -12.96 6.42 -13.60
N GLN A 43 -13.73 5.78 -14.48
CA GLN A 43 -15.11 5.40 -14.18
C GLN A 43 -15.19 4.43 -12.99
N PHE A 44 -14.29 3.44 -12.96
CA PHE A 44 -14.16 2.52 -11.83
C PHE A 44 -13.83 3.27 -10.54
N ALA A 45 -12.81 4.14 -10.55
CA ALA A 45 -12.40 4.91 -9.38
C ALA A 45 -13.55 5.78 -8.82
N ARG A 46 -14.29 6.46 -9.72
CA ARG A 46 -15.47 7.25 -9.33
C ARG A 46 -16.59 6.39 -8.72
N LYS A 47 -16.87 5.21 -9.32
CA LYS A 47 -17.87 4.28 -8.79
C LYS A 47 -17.45 3.72 -7.43
N ALA A 48 -16.18 3.42 -7.27
CA ALA A 48 -15.60 2.94 -6.01
C ALA A 48 -15.40 4.07 -4.97
N LYS A 49 -15.55 5.35 -5.37
CA LYS A 49 -15.28 6.54 -4.53
C LYS A 49 -13.85 6.58 -3.99
N VAL A 50 -12.89 6.26 -4.86
CA VAL A 50 -11.45 6.30 -4.57
C VAL A 50 -10.75 7.29 -5.50
N GLU A 51 -9.61 7.85 -5.06
CA GLU A 51 -8.79 8.72 -5.87
C GLU A 51 -7.93 7.90 -6.85
N PRO A 52 -7.89 8.26 -8.14
CA PRO A 52 -7.01 7.61 -9.09
C PRO A 52 -5.57 8.04 -8.89
N TYR A 53 -4.66 7.08 -9.00
CA TYR A 53 -3.23 7.28 -9.05
C TYR A 53 -2.68 6.62 -10.31
N PHE A 54 -2.14 7.39 -11.24
CA PHE A 54 -1.51 6.92 -12.46
C PHE A 54 0.01 6.99 -12.36
N CYS A 55 0.68 6.04 -13.00
CA CYS A 55 2.12 6.03 -13.14
C CYS A 55 2.50 6.21 -14.62
N VAL A 56 3.37 7.19 -14.94
CA VAL A 56 3.81 7.43 -16.31
C VAL A 56 4.92 6.47 -16.72
N ASN A 57 4.99 6.16 -18.02
CA ASN A 57 5.98 5.28 -18.59
C ASN A 57 7.34 5.99 -18.71
N LEU A 58 8.26 5.75 -17.78
CA LEU A 58 9.66 6.19 -17.86
C LEU A 58 10.63 5.09 -18.33
N GLY A 59 10.10 3.98 -18.83
CA GLY A 59 10.86 2.92 -19.46
C GLY A 59 11.06 3.18 -20.97
N THR A 60 9.99 2.95 -21.73
CA THR A 60 9.96 3.11 -23.20
C THR A 60 9.25 4.37 -23.67
N GLY A 61 8.55 5.08 -22.76
CA GLY A 61 7.80 6.28 -23.06
C GLY A 61 8.66 7.54 -23.21
N SER A 62 8.02 8.63 -23.59
CA SER A 62 8.66 9.93 -23.77
C SER A 62 8.15 10.97 -22.75
N LEU A 63 8.89 12.06 -22.61
CA LEU A 63 8.48 13.21 -21.79
C LEU A 63 7.16 13.81 -22.29
N ASP A 64 6.97 13.85 -23.61
CA ASP A 64 5.74 14.35 -24.22
C ASP A 64 4.56 13.43 -23.95
N GLU A 65 4.76 12.13 -23.98
CA GLU A 65 3.71 11.15 -23.63
C GLU A 65 3.19 11.37 -22.20
N ALA A 66 4.07 11.56 -21.23
CA ALA A 66 3.71 11.85 -19.86
C ALA A 66 2.91 13.16 -19.72
N ARG A 67 3.40 14.24 -20.32
CA ARG A 67 2.74 15.55 -20.37
C ARG A 67 1.38 15.46 -21.03
N ASN A 68 1.28 14.77 -22.15
CA ASN A 68 0.05 14.62 -22.93
C ASN A 68 -1.04 13.87 -22.14
N TRP A 69 -0.63 12.93 -21.30
CA TRP A 69 -1.57 12.22 -20.43
C TRP A 69 -2.17 13.12 -19.36
N VAL A 70 -1.36 14.02 -18.76
CA VAL A 70 -1.88 15.04 -17.83
C VAL A 70 -2.83 16.00 -18.57
N GLU A 71 -2.48 16.43 -19.79
CA GLU A 71 -3.35 17.27 -20.63
C GLU A 71 -4.70 16.60 -20.91
N TYR A 72 -4.68 15.32 -21.32
CA TYR A 72 -5.89 14.53 -21.56
C TYR A 72 -6.77 14.47 -20.31
N CYS A 73 -6.17 14.22 -19.15
CA CYS A 73 -6.92 14.04 -17.90
C CYS A 73 -7.40 15.35 -17.27
N ASN A 74 -6.62 16.41 -17.31
CA ASN A 74 -6.82 17.55 -16.41
C ASN A 74 -7.17 18.87 -17.09
N VAL A 75 -6.83 19.06 -18.38
CA VAL A 75 -7.16 20.29 -19.09
C VAL A 75 -8.63 20.30 -19.51
N GLU A 76 -9.32 21.44 -19.36
CA GLU A 76 -10.76 21.52 -19.58
C GLU A 76 -11.12 21.30 -21.05
N LYS A 77 -10.62 22.16 -21.96
CA LYS A 77 -10.91 22.14 -23.39
C LYS A 77 -9.96 23.05 -24.19
N GLY A 78 -10.02 22.95 -25.52
CA GLY A 78 -9.33 23.88 -26.42
C GLY A 78 -7.89 23.50 -26.72
N THR A 79 -7.44 22.31 -26.30
CA THR A 79 -6.15 21.73 -26.66
C THR A 79 -6.36 20.34 -27.25
N TYR A 80 -5.37 19.84 -27.98
CA TYR A 80 -5.50 18.57 -28.72
C TYR A 80 -6.01 17.41 -27.85
N TYR A 81 -5.34 17.15 -26.71
CA TYR A 81 -5.71 16.02 -25.87
C TYR A 81 -6.94 16.26 -25.02
N SER A 82 -7.21 17.48 -24.58
CA SER A 82 -8.45 17.80 -23.88
C SER A 82 -9.67 17.64 -24.80
N ASP A 83 -9.56 18.04 -26.05
CA ASP A 83 -10.64 17.88 -27.04
C ASP A 83 -10.76 16.41 -27.50
N LEU A 84 -9.68 15.65 -27.54
CA LEU A 84 -9.70 14.20 -27.77
C LEU A 84 -10.47 13.47 -26.66
N ARG A 85 -10.23 13.80 -25.36
CA ARG A 85 -11.02 13.26 -24.24
C ARG A 85 -12.51 13.55 -24.44
N ARG A 86 -12.86 14.77 -24.79
CA ARG A 86 -14.26 15.17 -25.03
C ARG A 86 -14.87 14.41 -26.21
N LYS A 87 -14.12 14.23 -27.29
CA LYS A 87 -14.52 13.40 -28.44
C LYS A 87 -14.75 11.93 -28.04
N ASN A 88 -13.99 11.42 -27.07
CA ASN A 88 -14.16 10.08 -26.51
C ASN A 88 -15.35 9.96 -25.54
N GLY A 89 -16.14 11.05 -25.35
CA GLY A 89 -17.37 11.05 -24.55
C GLY A 89 -17.21 11.59 -23.12
N PHE A 90 -16.04 12.13 -22.76
CA PHE A 90 -15.76 12.65 -21.42
C PHE A 90 -15.62 14.18 -21.44
N GLU A 91 -16.76 14.87 -21.38
CA GLU A 91 -16.83 16.32 -21.49
C GLU A 91 -16.01 17.04 -20.40
N LYS A 92 -16.10 16.57 -19.15
CA LYS A 92 -15.40 17.16 -18.01
C LYS A 92 -14.00 16.55 -17.83
N PRO A 93 -13.02 17.32 -17.32
CA PRO A 93 -11.72 16.78 -16.92
C PRO A 93 -11.85 15.65 -15.90
N HIS A 94 -10.96 14.68 -16.00
CA HIS A 94 -10.86 13.59 -15.03
C HIS A 94 -10.31 14.04 -13.67
N LYS A 95 -9.52 15.12 -13.65
CA LYS A 95 -8.90 15.71 -12.45
C LYS A 95 -8.08 14.71 -11.66
N VAL A 96 -7.14 14.07 -12.31
CA VAL A 96 -6.21 13.14 -11.68
C VAL A 96 -5.17 13.91 -10.91
N THR A 97 -5.10 13.68 -9.61
CA THR A 97 -4.19 14.40 -8.71
C THR A 97 -2.82 13.72 -8.59
N TYR A 98 -2.77 12.39 -8.48
CA TYR A 98 -1.58 11.64 -8.14
C TYR A 98 -0.94 10.98 -9.35
N TRP A 99 0.37 11.21 -9.55
CA TRP A 99 1.13 10.73 -10.70
C TRP A 99 2.50 10.20 -10.29
N GLY A 100 2.75 8.93 -10.55
CA GLY A 100 4.05 8.30 -10.36
C GLY A 100 4.98 8.59 -11.54
N LEU A 101 6.22 8.91 -11.24
CA LEU A 101 7.29 9.14 -12.20
C LEU A 101 8.06 7.83 -12.45
N GLY A 102 7.43 6.88 -13.14
CA GLY A 102 7.97 5.53 -13.35
C GLY A 102 7.73 4.58 -12.17
N ASN A 103 7.96 3.30 -12.39
CA ASN A 103 7.80 2.21 -11.43
C ASN A 103 9.08 1.39 -11.37
N GLU A 104 9.61 1.13 -10.15
CA GLU A 104 10.76 0.24 -9.89
C GLU A 104 11.96 0.46 -10.83
N VAL A 105 12.24 1.72 -11.16
CA VAL A 105 13.28 2.05 -12.15
C VAL A 105 14.69 1.66 -11.67
N ASP A 106 14.86 1.43 -10.38
CA ASP A 106 16.05 0.91 -9.72
C ASP A 106 16.28 -0.59 -9.96
N GLY A 107 15.21 -1.35 -10.32
CA GLY A 107 15.27 -2.79 -10.47
C GLY A 107 15.85 -3.26 -11.80
N PRO A 108 16.86 -4.17 -11.82
CA PRO A 108 17.43 -4.68 -13.08
C PRO A 108 16.46 -5.51 -13.92
N TRP A 109 15.33 -5.95 -13.33
CA TRP A 109 14.24 -6.62 -14.04
C TRP A 109 13.32 -5.67 -14.80
N GLN A 110 13.41 -4.36 -14.53
CA GLN A 110 12.51 -3.37 -15.09
C GLN A 110 12.97 -2.90 -16.48
N MET A 111 12.03 -2.81 -17.43
CA MET A 111 12.31 -2.17 -18.72
C MET A 111 12.73 -0.72 -18.51
N GLY A 112 13.84 -0.33 -19.14
CA GLY A 112 14.37 1.02 -19.00
C GLY A 112 14.98 1.30 -17.63
N HIS A 113 15.44 0.25 -16.91
CA HIS A 113 16.28 0.38 -15.73
C HIS A 113 17.37 1.45 -15.88
N LYS A 114 17.61 2.24 -14.85
CA LYS A 114 18.54 3.38 -14.87
C LYS A 114 19.38 3.42 -13.60
N SER A 115 20.51 4.13 -13.70
CA SER A 115 21.18 4.63 -12.50
C SER A 115 20.29 5.68 -11.79
N PRO A 116 20.48 5.93 -10.49
CA PRO A 116 19.71 6.96 -9.79
C PRO A 116 19.92 8.35 -10.37
N GLU A 117 21.14 8.65 -10.87
CA GLU A 117 21.46 9.93 -11.51
C GLU A 117 20.74 10.10 -12.85
N ASP A 118 20.70 9.07 -13.70
CA ASP A 118 20.02 9.13 -15.00
C ASP A 118 18.49 9.15 -14.84
N TYR A 119 17.96 8.41 -13.85
CA TYR A 119 16.56 8.49 -13.50
C TYR A 119 16.19 9.90 -13.04
N SER A 120 16.97 10.50 -12.12
CA SER A 120 16.69 11.84 -11.61
C SER A 120 16.64 12.88 -12.72
N LYS A 121 17.59 12.88 -13.66
CA LYS A 121 17.60 13.79 -14.81
C LYS A 121 16.32 13.66 -15.64
N MET A 122 15.93 12.45 -16.01
CA MET A 122 14.73 12.20 -16.81
C MET A 122 13.46 12.59 -16.05
N ALA A 123 13.36 12.18 -14.79
CA ALA A 123 12.18 12.40 -13.97
C ALA A 123 11.97 13.88 -13.63
N ILE A 124 13.03 14.68 -13.43
CA ILE A 124 12.95 16.13 -13.24
C ILE A 124 12.36 16.80 -14.48
N GLU A 125 12.83 16.49 -15.67
CA GLU A 125 12.29 17.08 -16.89
C GLU A 125 10.83 16.67 -17.12
N THR A 126 10.50 15.40 -16.86
CA THR A 126 9.12 14.92 -16.89
C THR A 126 8.24 15.69 -15.91
N ALA A 127 8.68 15.83 -14.67
CA ALA A 127 7.95 16.56 -13.61
C ALA A 127 7.67 18.02 -14.00
N LYS A 128 8.65 18.70 -14.58
CA LYS A 128 8.50 20.09 -15.06
C LYS A 128 7.42 20.18 -16.13
N LEU A 129 7.49 19.34 -17.16
CA LEU A 129 6.50 19.34 -18.25
C LEU A 129 5.10 19.02 -17.75
N MET A 130 4.94 18.04 -16.89
CA MET A 130 3.65 17.68 -16.32
C MET A 130 3.05 18.85 -15.49
N ARG A 131 3.89 19.51 -14.66
CA ARG A 131 3.44 20.66 -13.84
C ARG A 131 3.19 21.94 -14.62
N TRP A 132 3.77 22.10 -15.79
CA TRP A 132 3.42 23.21 -16.67
C TRP A 132 2.03 23.05 -17.28
N ILE A 133 1.52 21.83 -17.36
CA ILE A 133 0.13 21.55 -17.75
C ILE A 133 -0.81 21.77 -16.56
N ASP A 134 -0.48 21.19 -15.40
CA ASP A 134 -1.27 21.29 -14.17
C ASP A 134 -0.35 21.38 -12.94
N LYS A 135 -0.29 22.58 -12.34
CA LYS A 135 0.59 22.87 -11.19
C LYS A 135 0.17 22.19 -9.89
N ASP A 136 -1.09 21.74 -9.81
CA ASP A 136 -1.69 21.24 -8.57
C ASP A 136 -1.54 19.71 -8.41
N ILE A 137 -1.01 19.02 -9.43
CA ILE A 137 -0.74 17.58 -9.36
C ILE A 137 0.31 17.25 -8.32
N LYS A 138 0.19 16.05 -7.76
CA LYS A 138 1.13 15.47 -6.81
C LYS A 138 1.99 14.44 -7.49
N LEU A 139 3.31 14.62 -7.41
CA LEU A 139 4.28 13.79 -8.09
C LEU A 139 4.98 12.86 -7.12
N ILE A 140 5.04 11.58 -7.47
CA ILE A 140 5.66 10.51 -6.70
C ILE A 140 6.89 10.01 -7.46
N ALA A 141 8.09 10.21 -6.90
CA ALA A 141 9.31 9.64 -7.48
C ALA A 141 9.40 8.15 -7.19
N SER A 142 9.92 7.36 -8.14
CA SER A 142 10.27 5.97 -7.91
C SER A 142 11.45 5.89 -6.94
N GLY A 143 11.17 5.56 -5.70
CA GLY A 143 12.17 5.18 -4.69
C GLY A 143 12.62 3.74 -4.90
N SER A 144 13.29 3.15 -3.93
CA SER A 144 13.79 1.78 -4.04
C SER A 144 12.66 0.76 -3.98
N SER A 145 12.75 -0.22 -4.87
CA SER A 145 11.76 -1.31 -5.02
C SER A 145 11.93 -2.44 -4.00
N ASN A 146 13.08 -2.48 -3.30
CA ASN A 146 13.37 -3.48 -2.28
C ASN A 146 14.58 -3.04 -1.40
N TYR A 147 15.04 -3.95 -0.53
CA TYR A 147 16.19 -3.75 0.37
C TYR A 147 17.51 -4.26 -0.21
N ASP A 148 17.76 -4.08 -1.50
CA ASP A 148 19.06 -4.41 -2.10
C ASP A 148 20.20 -3.59 -1.51
N ALA A 149 21.43 -4.01 -1.74
CA ALA A 149 22.61 -3.36 -1.17
C ALA A 149 22.67 -1.86 -1.44
N ASP A 150 22.12 -1.40 -2.56
CA ASP A 150 22.16 -0.02 -3.02
C ASP A 150 20.89 0.81 -2.72
N TRP A 151 19.87 0.24 -2.07
CA TRP A 151 18.60 0.94 -1.81
C TRP A 151 18.79 2.29 -1.09
N ASN A 152 19.71 2.34 -0.16
CA ASN A 152 19.99 3.54 0.63
C ASN A 152 20.60 4.64 -0.25
N LYS A 153 21.55 4.28 -1.13
CA LYS A 153 22.16 5.18 -2.10
C LYS A 153 21.11 5.69 -3.09
N TRP A 154 20.25 4.79 -3.61
CA TRP A 154 19.18 5.14 -4.54
C TRP A 154 18.27 6.22 -3.95
N ASN A 155 17.67 5.96 -2.80
CA ASN A 155 16.74 6.91 -2.17
C ASN A 155 17.41 8.24 -1.83
N ARG A 156 18.65 8.22 -1.34
CA ARG A 156 19.40 9.44 -1.02
C ARG A 156 19.65 10.29 -2.28
N THR A 157 20.09 9.68 -3.37
CA THR A 157 20.33 10.40 -4.63
C THR A 157 19.03 11.01 -5.17
N ILE A 158 17.94 10.24 -5.20
CA ILE A 158 16.63 10.73 -5.64
C ILE A 158 16.17 11.93 -4.80
N LEU A 159 16.27 11.84 -3.49
CA LEU A 159 15.87 12.92 -2.59
C LEU A 159 16.76 14.15 -2.74
N ASP A 160 18.07 13.97 -2.89
CA ASP A 160 19.00 15.08 -3.07
C ASP A 160 18.74 15.87 -4.35
N GLU A 161 18.50 15.17 -5.45
CA GLU A 161 18.34 15.79 -6.77
C GLU A 161 16.91 16.29 -7.03
N MET A 162 15.89 15.55 -6.53
CA MET A 162 14.50 15.76 -6.95
C MET A 162 13.63 16.42 -5.87
N TYR A 163 14.13 16.75 -4.68
CA TYR A 163 13.33 17.19 -3.54
C TYR A 163 12.30 18.28 -3.87
N ASN A 164 12.70 19.28 -4.63
CA ASN A 164 11.82 20.41 -4.99
C ASN A 164 10.80 20.06 -6.09
N TYR A 165 10.96 18.94 -6.77
CA TYR A 165 10.12 18.52 -7.90
C TYR A 165 9.05 17.48 -7.53
N ILE A 166 9.14 16.86 -6.35
CA ILE A 166 8.27 15.74 -5.95
C ILE A 166 7.50 16.07 -4.67
N ASP A 167 6.38 15.38 -4.45
CA ASP A 167 5.60 15.45 -3.22
C ASP A 167 5.76 14.18 -2.38
N TYR A 168 6.13 13.08 -3.04
CA TYR A 168 6.34 11.77 -2.40
C TYR A 168 7.55 11.06 -3.00
N ILE A 169 8.15 10.20 -2.18
CA ILE A 169 9.02 9.12 -2.65
C ILE A 169 8.31 7.79 -2.46
N SER A 170 8.28 6.96 -3.50
CA SER A 170 7.70 5.62 -3.50
C SER A 170 8.62 4.64 -2.78
N LEU A 171 8.04 3.71 -2.02
CA LEU A 171 8.75 2.58 -1.44
C LEU A 171 7.93 1.30 -1.65
N HIS A 172 8.61 0.20 -1.97
CA HIS A 172 8.00 -1.11 -2.15
C HIS A 172 8.58 -2.12 -1.16
N HIS A 173 7.78 -3.08 -0.75
CA HIS A 173 8.25 -4.24 0.00
C HIS A 173 7.26 -5.40 -0.06
N TYR A 174 7.79 -6.59 -0.31
CA TYR A 174 7.05 -7.85 -0.24
C TYR A 174 7.63 -8.74 0.85
N SER A 175 6.76 -9.27 1.71
CA SER A 175 7.16 -10.27 2.71
C SER A 175 7.03 -11.68 2.13
N HIS A 176 8.14 -12.41 2.09
CA HIS A 176 8.20 -13.76 1.55
C HIS A 176 8.14 -14.81 2.67
N ASN A 177 7.19 -15.73 2.57
CA ASN A 177 7.07 -16.86 3.49
C ASN A 177 7.99 -18.02 3.06
N THR A 178 9.28 -17.88 3.32
CA THR A 178 10.30 -18.88 2.99
C THR A 178 10.93 -19.54 4.22
N SER A 179 10.40 -19.27 5.42
CA SER A 179 10.99 -19.62 6.70
C SER A 179 9.93 -20.15 7.68
N ASP A 180 10.36 -20.41 8.90
CA ASP A 180 9.41 -20.75 9.97
C ASP A 180 8.49 -19.57 10.32
N TYR A 181 7.38 -19.88 10.99
CA TYR A 181 6.34 -18.93 11.36
C TYR A 181 6.87 -17.68 12.08
N TYR A 182 7.75 -17.82 13.07
CA TYR A 182 8.23 -16.69 13.85
C TYR A 182 9.17 -15.80 13.03
N THR A 183 10.05 -16.38 12.25
CA THR A 183 10.93 -15.65 11.33
C THR A 183 10.11 -14.92 10.28
N TYR A 184 9.10 -15.55 9.69
CA TYR A 184 8.21 -14.90 8.74
C TYR A 184 7.53 -13.66 9.33
N LEU A 185 6.97 -13.75 10.54
CA LEU A 185 6.30 -12.61 11.17
C LEU A 185 7.25 -11.45 11.55
N THR A 186 8.57 -11.67 11.55
CA THR A 186 9.54 -10.58 11.77
C THR A 186 9.89 -9.79 10.52
N ASN A 187 9.49 -10.23 9.32
CA ASN A 187 9.77 -9.51 8.08
C ASN A 187 9.25 -8.06 8.11
N THR A 188 8.16 -7.81 8.82
CA THR A 188 7.58 -6.47 8.94
C THR A 188 8.43 -5.51 9.80
N ILE A 189 9.34 -6.01 10.66
CA ILE A 189 10.24 -5.15 11.45
C ILE A 189 11.17 -4.37 10.51
N GLU A 190 11.61 -4.99 9.43
CA GLU A 190 12.45 -4.32 8.42
C GLU A 190 11.70 -3.16 7.78
N VAL A 191 10.41 -3.32 7.54
CA VAL A 191 9.56 -2.28 6.92
C VAL A 191 9.52 -1.03 7.78
N GLU A 192 9.29 -1.17 9.08
CA GLU A 192 9.26 -0.03 9.99
C GLU A 192 10.62 0.68 10.08
N ASN A 193 11.71 -0.10 10.16
CA ASN A 193 13.08 0.44 10.14
C ASN A 193 13.37 1.17 8.83
N TYR A 194 12.96 0.58 7.71
CA TYR A 194 13.13 1.17 6.38
C TYR A 194 12.43 2.54 6.27
N ILE A 195 11.16 2.60 6.66
CA ILE A 195 10.40 3.85 6.69
C ILE A 195 11.13 4.91 7.53
N ARG A 196 11.60 4.55 8.73
CA ARG A 196 12.28 5.49 9.63
C ARG A 196 13.64 5.97 9.10
N ILE A 197 14.37 5.11 8.38
CA ILE A 197 15.62 5.53 7.71
C ILE A 197 15.31 6.51 6.58
N VAL A 198 14.34 6.21 5.71
CA VAL A 198 13.96 7.09 4.60
C VAL A 198 13.39 8.42 5.12
N GLU A 199 12.66 8.42 6.24
CA GLU A 199 12.23 9.64 6.92
C GLU A 199 13.42 10.55 7.26
N GLN A 200 14.52 10.00 7.78
CA GLN A 200 15.72 10.81 8.06
C GLN A 200 16.39 11.32 6.78
N GLN A 201 16.42 10.53 5.72
CA GLN A 201 16.91 10.96 4.41
C GLN A 201 16.08 12.13 3.86
N ILE A 202 14.75 12.08 3.99
CA ILE A 202 13.84 13.18 3.60
C ILE A 202 14.18 14.45 4.39
N LYS A 203 14.38 14.35 5.71
CA LYS A 203 14.75 15.49 6.56
C LYS A 203 16.11 16.07 6.16
N GLU A 204 17.11 15.22 5.91
CA GLU A 204 18.44 15.64 5.44
C GLU A 204 18.34 16.37 4.08
N ALA A 205 17.63 15.80 3.12
CA ALA A 205 17.44 16.40 1.80
C ALA A 205 16.68 17.74 1.88
N LYS A 206 15.67 17.85 2.76
CA LYS A 206 14.97 19.12 3.04
C LYS A 206 15.93 20.23 3.47
N MET A 207 16.80 19.91 4.41
CA MET A 207 17.81 20.87 4.92
C MET A 207 18.84 21.25 3.86
N LYS A 208 19.36 20.27 3.13
CA LYS A 208 20.32 20.46 2.03
C LYS A 208 19.75 21.35 0.92
N ASN A 209 18.51 21.13 0.54
CA ASN A 209 17.80 21.94 -0.46
C ASN A 209 17.27 23.28 0.08
N ARG A 210 17.40 23.56 1.38
CA ARG A 210 16.82 24.73 2.05
C ARG A 210 15.33 24.93 1.72
N SER A 211 14.61 23.81 1.60
CA SER A 211 13.21 23.81 1.14
C SER A 211 12.25 24.00 2.31
N SER A 212 11.18 24.78 2.11
CA SER A 212 10.05 24.84 3.02
C SER A 212 8.98 23.76 2.71
N LYS A 213 9.10 23.08 1.57
CA LYS A 213 8.18 22.03 1.13
C LYS A 213 8.38 20.76 1.95
N ASP A 214 7.31 20.04 2.21
CA ASP A 214 7.36 18.70 2.77
C ASP A 214 7.27 17.65 1.64
N VAL A 215 8.07 16.60 1.78
CA VAL A 215 8.01 15.39 0.97
C VAL A 215 7.65 14.23 1.90
N PHE A 216 6.76 13.37 1.45
CA PHE A 216 6.25 12.24 2.22
C PHE A 216 6.61 10.90 1.57
N ILE A 217 6.32 9.82 2.25
CA ILE A 217 6.46 8.46 1.71
C ILE A 217 5.10 8.01 1.15
N ALA A 218 5.11 7.53 -0.09
CA ALA A 218 4.08 6.68 -0.67
C ALA A 218 4.60 5.23 -0.60
N PHE A 219 4.08 4.44 0.33
CA PHE A 219 4.36 3.02 0.37
C PHE A 219 3.38 2.32 -0.59
N ASP A 220 3.56 2.56 -1.86
CA ASP A 220 2.53 2.38 -2.89
C ASP A 220 2.52 0.99 -3.55
N GLU A 221 3.42 0.09 -3.08
CA GLU A 221 3.38 -1.33 -3.45
C GLU A 221 3.87 -2.20 -2.29
N TRP A 222 2.98 -3.02 -1.72
CA TRP A 222 3.32 -3.93 -0.63
C TRP A 222 2.33 -5.08 -0.54
N ASN A 223 2.81 -6.24 -0.09
CA ASN A 223 1.97 -7.39 0.24
C ASN A 223 2.79 -8.52 0.92
N ALA A 224 2.10 -9.59 1.30
CA ALA A 224 2.69 -10.92 1.41
C ALA A 224 2.82 -11.52 0.01
N TRP A 225 3.97 -12.15 -0.28
CA TRP A 225 4.20 -12.86 -1.53
C TRP A 225 4.94 -14.17 -1.22
N THR A 226 4.23 -15.29 -1.29
CA THR A 226 4.75 -16.58 -0.85
C THR A 226 5.45 -17.37 -1.95
N ARG A 227 5.25 -17.00 -3.21
CA ARG A 227 5.84 -17.73 -4.33
C ARG A 227 7.33 -17.50 -4.48
N THR A 228 8.03 -18.61 -4.72
CA THR A 228 9.38 -18.54 -5.29
C THR A 228 9.27 -18.19 -6.79
N PHE A 229 10.00 -17.17 -7.22
CA PHE A 229 10.22 -16.90 -8.64
C PHE A 229 10.68 -18.18 -9.34
N GLY A 230 9.97 -18.63 -10.38
CA GLY A 230 10.35 -19.79 -11.18
C GLY A 230 9.44 -21.01 -11.08
N GLY A 231 8.29 -20.92 -10.43
CA GLY A 231 7.24 -21.92 -10.56
C GLY A 231 6.72 -22.01 -12.00
N THR A 232 6.39 -23.21 -12.46
CA THR A 232 5.88 -23.50 -13.82
C THR A 232 4.52 -22.85 -14.13
N ASP A 233 3.92 -22.19 -13.17
CA ASP A 233 2.64 -21.53 -13.27
C ASP A 233 2.86 -20.02 -13.22
N ASN A 234 2.83 -19.38 -14.39
CA ASN A 234 2.99 -17.92 -14.57
C ASN A 234 1.82 -17.09 -14.03
N THR A 235 0.89 -17.68 -13.31
CA THR A 235 -0.20 -16.95 -12.68
C THR A 235 0.27 -16.42 -11.34
N LEU A 236 0.38 -15.14 -11.14
CA LEU A 236 0.61 -14.49 -9.83
C LEU A 236 -0.58 -14.70 -8.87
N SER A 237 -1.12 -15.94 -8.89
CA SER A 237 -2.33 -16.31 -8.16
C SER A 237 -1.93 -16.91 -6.81
N GLU A 238 -1.81 -16.07 -5.79
CA GLU A 238 -1.52 -16.50 -4.42
C GLU A 238 -2.77 -17.02 -3.71
N ILE A 239 -2.59 -18.03 -2.86
CA ILE A 239 -3.58 -18.49 -1.88
C ILE A 239 -3.05 -18.12 -0.51
N TYR A 240 -3.71 -17.17 0.13
CA TYR A 240 -3.31 -16.63 1.42
C TYR A 240 -3.88 -17.42 2.58
N ASP A 241 -3.00 -17.74 3.53
CA ASP A 241 -3.36 -18.39 4.79
C ASP A 241 -3.48 -17.37 5.96
N LEU A 242 -3.63 -17.86 7.18
CA LEU A 242 -3.75 -17.00 8.34
C LEU A 242 -2.45 -16.23 8.65
N GLN A 243 -1.27 -16.81 8.36
CA GLN A 243 0.00 -16.12 8.59
C GLN A 243 0.08 -14.86 7.73
N ASP A 244 -0.35 -14.95 6.48
CA ASP A 244 -0.38 -13.82 5.56
C ASP A 244 -1.34 -12.72 6.04
N ALA A 245 -2.48 -13.10 6.62
CA ALA A 245 -3.39 -12.14 7.25
C ALA A 245 -2.73 -11.40 8.42
N LEU A 246 -1.92 -12.09 9.23
CA LEU A 246 -1.18 -11.48 10.33
C LEU A 246 -0.07 -10.54 9.82
N ILE A 247 0.62 -10.91 8.76
CA ILE A 247 1.59 -10.03 8.07
C ILE A 247 0.90 -8.75 7.58
N VAL A 248 -0.23 -8.87 6.89
CA VAL A 248 -1.00 -7.72 6.41
C VAL A 248 -1.45 -6.83 7.58
N ALA A 249 -1.94 -7.42 8.68
CA ALA A 249 -2.31 -6.66 9.88
C ALA A 249 -1.11 -5.89 10.48
N GLN A 250 0.08 -6.49 10.48
CA GLN A 250 1.31 -5.84 10.96
C GLN A 250 1.74 -4.68 10.04
N TYR A 251 1.67 -4.84 8.71
CA TYR A 251 1.90 -3.72 7.79
C TYR A 251 0.97 -2.55 8.11
N LEU A 252 -0.31 -2.82 8.28
CA LEU A 252 -1.31 -1.79 8.59
C LEU A 252 -1.05 -1.12 9.95
N ASN A 253 -0.61 -1.88 10.96
CA ASN A 253 -0.14 -1.33 12.23
C ASN A 253 1.05 -0.38 12.04
N ILE A 254 2.04 -0.78 11.24
CA ILE A 254 3.21 0.04 10.94
C ILE A 254 2.81 1.34 10.25
N PHE A 255 1.95 1.28 9.24
CA PHE A 255 1.50 2.47 8.53
C PHE A 255 0.74 3.44 9.44
N LEU A 256 0.00 2.95 10.43
CA LEU A 256 -0.60 3.82 11.45
C LEU A 256 0.45 4.44 12.38
N ARG A 257 1.44 3.66 12.85
CA ARG A 257 2.52 4.18 13.71
C ARG A 257 3.45 5.16 12.99
N THR A 258 3.50 5.10 11.67
CA THR A 258 4.36 5.94 10.83
C THR A 258 3.57 6.94 9.97
N CYS A 259 2.29 7.18 10.29
CA CYS A 259 1.40 8.04 9.49
C CYS A 259 1.80 9.52 9.51
N ASP A 260 2.74 9.91 10.34
CA ASP A 260 3.40 11.22 10.32
C ASP A 260 4.18 11.42 9.01
N ILE A 261 4.78 10.37 8.46
CA ILE A 261 5.57 10.41 7.22
C ILE A 261 4.96 9.59 6.07
N VAL A 262 4.32 8.45 6.34
CA VAL A 262 3.63 7.64 5.32
C VAL A 262 2.23 8.19 5.11
N LYS A 263 1.98 8.80 3.94
CA LYS A 263 0.67 9.40 3.61
C LYS A 263 -0.13 8.61 2.59
N MET A 264 0.48 7.60 2.00
CA MET A 264 -0.16 6.69 1.06
C MET A 264 0.39 5.28 1.29
N ALA A 265 -0.50 4.27 1.30
CA ALA A 265 -0.11 2.87 1.39
C ALA A 265 -1.07 2.03 0.52
N ASN A 266 -0.58 1.55 -0.63
CA ASN A 266 -1.39 0.86 -1.63
C ASN A 266 -0.98 -0.60 -1.73
N MET A 267 -1.89 -1.50 -1.35
CA MET A 267 -1.64 -2.93 -1.48
C MET A 267 -1.63 -3.37 -2.95
N ALA A 268 -0.69 -4.16 -3.34
CA ALA A 268 -0.61 -4.84 -4.62
C ALA A 268 -1.07 -6.29 -4.47
N GLN A 269 -2.25 -6.70 -4.99
CA GLN A 269 -3.25 -5.94 -5.72
C GLN A 269 -4.63 -6.12 -5.07
N LEU A 270 -5.73 -5.87 -5.82
CA LEU A 270 -7.08 -5.91 -5.23
C LEU A 270 -7.82 -7.22 -5.53
N VAL A 271 -7.75 -7.72 -6.77
CA VAL A 271 -8.52 -8.87 -7.25
C VAL A 271 -7.62 -9.84 -8.02
N ASN A 272 -7.73 -11.12 -7.72
CA ASN A 272 -7.09 -12.27 -8.36
C ASN A 272 -5.56 -12.34 -8.20
N VAL A 273 -4.82 -11.37 -8.73
CA VAL A 273 -3.36 -11.35 -8.71
C VAL A 273 -2.86 -10.87 -7.35
N ILE A 274 -2.15 -11.71 -6.60
CA ILE A 274 -1.65 -11.44 -5.23
C ILE A 274 -2.65 -10.63 -4.38
N ALA A 275 -3.90 -11.04 -4.35
CA ALA A 275 -5.01 -10.18 -3.94
C ALA A 275 -5.83 -10.72 -2.76
N PRO A 276 -6.41 -9.83 -1.94
CA PRO A 276 -7.29 -10.21 -0.84
C PRO A 276 -8.64 -10.78 -1.30
N MET A 277 -9.03 -10.54 -2.56
CA MET A 277 -10.27 -11.05 -3.13
C MET A 277 -9.99 -11.87 -4.39
N ARG A 278 -10.74 -12.92 -4.58
CA ARG A 278 -10.69 -13.75 -5.78
C ARG A 278 -12.05 -13.83 -6.46
N VAL A 279 -12.02 -13.78 -7.78
CA VAL A 279 -13.19 -13.93 -8.63
C VAL A 279 -12.89 -15.02 -9.66
N ASP A 280 -13.79 -15.98 -9.78
CA ASP A 280 -13.79 -17.01 -10.83
C ASP A 280 -15.20 -17.10 -11.39
N ASN A 281 -15.36 -16.69 -12.64
CA ASN A 281 -16.66 -16.54 -13.31
C ASN A 281 -17.60 -15.61 -12.50
N ASP A 282 -18.67 -16.14 -11.94
CA ASP A 282 -19.68 -15.46 -11.12
C ASP A 282 -19.46 -15.60 -9.61
N LYS A 283 -18.42 -16.33 -9.20
CA LYS A 283 -18.09 -16.56 -7.79
C LYS A 283 -17.03 -15.60 -7.30
N LEU A 284 -17.29 -15.02 -6.15
CA LEU A 284 -16.34 -14.16 -5.42
C LEU A 284 -16.13 -14.74 -4.04
N TRP A 285 -14.85 -14.84 -3.60
CA TRP A 285 -14.53 -15.14 -2.21
C TRP A 285 -13.42 -14.24 -1.67
N LYS A 286 -13.41 -14.10 -0.36
CA LYS A 286 -12.45 -13.30 0.40
C LYS A 286 -11.36 -14.20 0.93
N GLN A 287 -10.12 -13.89 0.60
CA GLN A 287 -8.96 -14.54 1.21
C GLN A 287 -8.75 -14.03 2.64
N THR A 288 -7.88 -14.67 3.39
CA THR A 288 -7.63 -14.34 4.81
C THR A 288 -7.14 -12.91 5.00
N THR A 289 -6.33 -12.40 4.07
CA THR A 289 -5.79 -11.04 4.05
C THR A 289 -6.85 -9.94 3.87
N TYR A 290 -8.04 -10.28 3.37
CA TYR A 290 -9.16 -9.34 3.24
C TYR A 290 -9.61 -8.75 4.59
N TYR A 291 -9.64 -9.54 5.63
CA TYR A 291 -10.28 -9.14 6.89
C TYR A 291 -9.52 -8.06 7.66
N PRO A 292 -8.18 -8.11 7.81
CA PRO A 292 -7.44 -6.99 8.36
C PRO A 292 -7.66 -5.70 7.56
N LEU A 293 -7.55 -5.75 6.23
CA LEU A 293 -7.79 -4.58 5.36
C LEU A 293 -9.19 -3.99 5.58
N TYR A 294 -10.22 -4.84 5.62
CA TYR A 294 -11.59 -4.43 5.85
C TYR A 294 -11.75 -3.72 7.21
N LEU A 295 -11.19 -4.28 8.27
CA LEU A 295 -11.28 -3.73 9.62
C LEU A 295 -10.57 -2.38 9.74
N PHE A 296 -9.35 -2.27 9.21
CA PHE A 296 -8.62 -1.00 9.22
C PHE A 296 -9.32 0.06 8.36
N ALA A 297 -9.74 -0.29 7.16
CA ALA A 297 -10.39 0.64 6.23
C ALA A 297 -11.71 1.20 6.75
N ASN A 298 -12.46 0.45 7.55
CA ASN A 298 -13.75 0.90 8.08
C ASN A 298 -13.64 1.60 9.43
N ASN A 299 -12.68 1.22 10.27
CA ASN A 299 -12.70 1.62 11.68
C ASN A 299 -11.54 2.55 12.06
N CYS A 300 -10.35 2.43 11.45
CA CYS A 300 -9.21 3.27 11.80
C CYS A 300 -9.31 4.63 11.10
N ARG A 301 -9.78 5.62 11.82
CA ARG A 301 -9.95 7.01 11.37
C ARG A 301 -9.43 7.98 12.44
N GLY A 302 -9.31 9.25 12.06
CA GLY A 302 -8.96 10.33 12.98
C GLY A 302 -7.46 10.43 13.21
N LYS A 303 -7.00 10.35 14.45
CA LYS A 303 -5.61 10.55 14.85
C LYS A 303 -4.98 9.24 15.30
N ALA A 304 -3.79 8.93 14.82
CA ALA A 304 -2.98 7.87 15.40
C ALA A 304 -2.53 8.27 16.81
N LEU A 305 -2.56 7.30 17.71
CA LEU A 305 -2.14 7.50 19.10
C LEU A 305 -0.76 6.88 19.34
N ASP A 306 0.03 7.56 20.13
CA ASP A 306 1.26 6.99 20.69
C ASP A 306 0.90 5.87 21.66
N ILE A 307 1.63 4.76 21.59
CA ILE A 307 1.40 3.59 22.41
C ILE A 307 2.70 3.13 23.07
N TYR A 308 2.57 2.73 24.31
CA TYR A 308 3.63 2.02 25.03
C TYR A 308 3.23 0.57 25.23
N ILE A 309 4.11 -0.35 24.84
CA ILE A 309 3.85 -1.80 24.92
C ILE A 309 4.86 -2.45 25.85
N LYS A 310 4.35 -3.25 26.78
CA LYS A 310 5.13 -4.22 27.54
C LYS A 310 4.53 -5.59 27.29
N SER A 311 5.24 -6.44 26.57
CA SER A 311 4.79 -7.77 26.15
C SER A 311 5.88 -8.79 26.39
N PRO A 312 5.55 -10.05 26.69
CA PRO A 312 6.51 -11.14 26.51
C PRO A 312 7.07 -11.12 25.09
N ALA A 313 8.29 -11.60 24.91
CA ALA A 313 9.00 -11.55 23.65
C ALA A 313 9.54 -12.92 23.24
N TYR A 314 9.93 -13.04 21.98
CA TYR A 314 10.64 -14.17 21.40
C TYR A 314 11.87 -13.69 20.64
N SER A 315 12.72 -14.61 20.23
CA SER A 315 13.88 -14.29 19.40
C SER A 315 13.89 -15.14 18.13
N THR A 316 14.43 -14.58 17.07
CA THR A 316 14.80 -15.27 15.84
C THR A 316 16.31 -15.12 15.63
N ASP A 317 16.88 -15.71 14.60
CA ASP A 317 18.30 -15.55 14.29
C ASP A 317 18.66 -14.07 14.05
N LYS A 318 17.78 -13.34 13.38
CA LYS A 318 17.98 -11.93 12.99
C LYS A 318 17.61 -10.93 14.09
N TYR A 319 16.55 -11.21 14.87
CA TYR A 319 16.01 -10.27 15.84
C TYR A 319 15.97 -10.85 17.25
N LYS A 320 16.39 -10.05 18.23
CA LYS A 320 16.25 -10.36 19.65
C LYS A 320 15.08 -9.60 20.25
N GLU A 321 14.43 -10.18 21.26
CA GLU A 321 13.38 -9.52 22.05
C GLU A 321 12.20 -8.97 21.21
N VAL A 322 11.73 -9.75 20.21
CA VAL A 322 10.57 -9.38 19.42
C VAL A 322 9.29 -9.51 20.26
N PRO A 323 8.54 -8.44 20.51
CA PRO A 323 7.30 -8.53 21.28
C PRO A 323 6.29 -9.47 20.61
N TYR A 324 5.62 -10.31 21.38
CA TYR A 324 4.53 -11.13 20.83
C TYR A 324 3.33 -10.30 20.41
N LEU A 325 3.08 -9.16 21.06
CA LEU A 325 1.99 -8.26 20.67
C LEU A 325 2.53 -7.13 19.79
N ASP A 326 1.98 -7.00 18.61
CA ASP A 326 2.18 -5.86 17.70
C ASP A 326 0.92 -5.00 17.68
N VAL A 327 1.05 -3.70 17.98
CA VAL A 327 -0.10 -2.86 18.30
C VAL A 327 -0.04 -1.52 17.55
N SER A 328 -1.21 -1.05 17.15
CA SER A 328 -1.44 0.36 16.77
C SER A 328 -2.78 0.83 17.36
N SER A 329 -2.99 2.15 17.43
CA SER A 329 -4.23 2.69 17.91
C SER A 329 -4.59 4.00 17.22
N THR A 330 -5.91 4.25 17.06
CA THR A 330 -6.43 5.50 16.54
C THR A 330 -7.55 6.04 17.42
N TYR A 331 -7.70 7.36 17.42
CA TYR A 331 -8.81 8.07 18.06
C TYR A 331 -9.60 8.87 17.04
N GLU A 332 -10.90 8.61 16.94
CA GLU A 332 -11.83 9.35 16.09
C GLU A 332 -12.64 10.34 16.92
N PRO A 333 -12.30 11.64 16.91
CA PRO A 333 -12.95 12.64 17.76
C PRO A 333 -14.46 12.78 17.51
N SER A 334 -14.90 12.64 16.25
CA SER A 334 -16.31 12.82 15.89
C SER A 334 -17.23 11.75 16.48
N ARG A 335 -16.66 10.58 16.80
CA ARG A 335 -17.37 9.44 17.41
C ARG A 335 -17.00 9.22 18.86
N ASN A 336 -16.03 9.95 19.39
CA ASN A 336 -15.43 9.72 20.71
C ASN A 336 -14.96 8.27 20.88
N GLU A 337 -14.25 7.74 19.89
CA GLU A 337 -14.00 6.31 19.77
C GLU A 337 -12.51 6.04 19.59
N VAL A 338 -12.00 5.12 20.40
CA VAL A 338 -10.63 4.59 20.25
C VAL A 338 -10.73 3.21 19.61
N VAL A 339 -9.88 2.99 18.61
CA VAL A 339 -9.68 1.68 17.95
C VAL A 339 -8.28 1.20 18.27
N ILE A 340 -8.16 0.00 18.81
CA ILE A 340 -6.90 -0.62 19.22
C ILE A 340 -6.73 -1.90 18.39
N ASN A 341 -5.68 -1.96 17.60
CA ASN A 341 -5.36 -3.07 16.71
C ASN A 341 -4.22 -3.88 17.31
N VAL A 342 -4.41 -5.17 17.52
CA VAL A 342 -3.43 -6.03 18.18
C VAL A 342 -3.23 -7.31 17.38
N VAL A 343 -2.01 -7.58 16.95
CA VAL A 343 -1.60 -8.90 16.44
C VAL A 343 -0.93 -9.67 17.55
N ASN A 344 -1.47 -10.81 17.94
CA ASN A 344 -0.77 -11.78 18.77
C ASN A 344 0.05 -12.73 17.90
N ARG A 345 1.36 -12.52 17.88
CA ARG A 345 2.33 -13.34 17.14
C ARG A 345 2.58 -14.70 17.78
N ASN A 346 2.16 -14.93 19.03
CA ASN A 346 2.36 -16.24 19.66
C ASN A 346 1.50 -17.30 18.96
N LYS A 347 2.16 -18.33 18.43
CA LYS A 347 1.53 -19.37 17.65
C LYS A 347 0.54 -20.21 18.48
N ASP A 348 0.84 -20.45 19.77
CA ASP A 348 0.19 -21.47 20.56
C ASP A 348 -0.51 -20.95 21.81
N LYS A 349 -0.14 -19.74 22.30
CA LYS A 349 -0.62 -19.21 23.58
C LYS A 349 -1.38 -17.92 23.40
N ALA A 350 -2.51 -17.82 24.09
CA ALA A 350 -3.16 -16.55 24.32
C ALA A 350 -2.30 -15.65 25.22
N ILE A 351 -2.36 -14.35 24.99
CA ILE A 351 -1.65 -13.36 25.81
C ILE A 351 -2.68 -12.41 26.40
N THR A 352 -2.80 -12.40 27.70
CA THR A 352 -3.64 -11.46 28.43
C THR A 352 -2.87 -10.16 28.68
N ALA A 353 -3.46 -9.04 28.32
CA ALA A 353 -2.91 -7.71 28.56
C ALA A 353 -3.95 -6.77 29.14
N ASP A 354 -3.46 -5.83 29.95
CA ASP A 354 -4.23 -4.68 30.42
C ASP A 354 -3.96 -3.51 29.48
N ILE A 355 -5.04 -2.93 28.94
CA ILE A 355 -5.02 -1.74 28.11
C ILE A 355 -5.45 -0.57 28.98
N LEU A 356 -4.57 0.40 29.15
CA LEU A 356 -4.75 1.55 30.02
C LEU A 356 -4.92 2.81 29.17
N SER A 357 -5.88 3.68 29.51
CA SER A 357 -5.92 5.02 28.96
C SER A 357 -5.06 5.94 29.84
N GLN A 358 -4.19 6.73 29.22
CA GLN A 358 -3.42 7.73 29.95
C GLN A 358 -4.24 8.99 30.26
N THR A 359 -5.31 9.21 29.49
CA THR A 359 -6.20 10.36 29.65
C THR A 359 -7.64 9.93 29.44
N GLY A 360 -8.56 10.37 30.32
CA GLY A 360 -9.96 9.97 30.24
C GLY A 360 -10.21 8.53 30.68
N SER A 361 -11.38 8.04 30.41
CA SER A 361 -11.82 6.68 30.77
C SER A 361 -12.55 6.01 29.61
N PHE A 362 -12.47 4.69 29.58
CA PHE A 362 -13.22 3.86 28.64
C PHE A 362 -14.71 3.80 29.03
N ASP A 363 -15.59 3.66 28.05
CA ASP A 363 -16.98 3.30 28.34
C ASP A 363 -17.03 1.86 28.90
N LYS A 364 -18.13 1.49 29.56
CA LYS A 364 -18.29 0.18 30.24
C LYS A 364 -18.31 -1.02 29.30
N LYS A 365 -18.43 -0.78 28.00
CA LYS A 365 -18.49 -1.80 26.97
C LYS A 365 -17.55 -1.47 25.82
N ALA A 366 -16.90 -2.49 25.30
CA ALA A 366 -16.11 -2.45 24.08
C ALA A 366 -16.50 -3.61 23.17
N THR A 367 -16.16 -3.52 21.89
CA THR A 367 -16.35 -4.61 20.93
C THR A 367 -14.98 -5.09 20.45
N ALA A 368 -14.75 -6.40 20.46
CA ALA A 368 -13.61 -7.01 19.79
C ALA A 368 -14.06 -7.66 18.48
N ASN A 369 -13.36 -7.32 17.40
CA ASN A 369 -13.42 -8.00 16.11
C ASN A 369 -12.18 -8.89 16.00
N ILE A 370 -12.34 -10.19 15.89
CA ILE A 370 -11.25 -11.16 15.98
C ILE A 370 -11.12 -11.90 14.64
N VAL A 371 -9.92 -11.88 14.08
CA VAL A 371 -9.51 -12.70 12.93
C VAL A 371 -8.53 -13.75 13.43
N SER A 372 -8.92 -15.02 13.41
CA SER A 372 -8.13 -16.14 13.89
C SER A 372 -8.54 -17.43 13.20
N GLY A 373 -7.77 -18.50 13.37
CA GLY A 373 -8.05 -19.80 12.77
C GLY A 373 -7.55 -20.97 13.61
N ALA A 374 -7.92 -22.19 13.23
CA ALA A 374 -7.55 -23.41 13.92
C ALA A 374 -6.03 -23.67 13.88
N ASN A 375 -5.39 -23.28 12.80
CA ASN A 375 -3.93 -23.39 12.61
C ASN A 375 -3.41 -22.22 11.76
N THR A 376 -2.11 -22.14 11.58
CA THR A 376 -1.44 -21.04 10.85
C THR A 376 -1.66 -21.08 9.34
N ASN A 377 -1.86 -22.27 8.77
CA ASN A 377 -1.94 -22.51 7.32
C ASN A 377 -3.39 -22.61 6.81
N ILE A 378 -4.36 -22.22 7.65
CA ILE A 378 -5.77 -22.26 7.29
C ILE A 378 -6.08 -21.17 6.24
N THR A 379 -6.79 -21.56 5.19
CA THR A 379 -7.14 -20.71 4.06
C THR A 379 -8.65 -20.62 3.88
N ASN A 380 -9.08 -19.63 3.09
CA ASN A 380 -10.44 -19.57 2.56
C ASN A 380 -10.45 -19.99 1.09
N SER A 381 -11.57 -20.54 0.64
CA SER A 381 -11.79 -20.91 -0.75
C SER A 381 -13.19 -20.50 -1.21
N VAL A 382 -13.50 -20.80 -2.46
CA VAL A 382 -14.85 -20.56 -3.00
C VAL A 382 -15.97 -21.35 -2.27
N ASN A 383 -15.60 -22.46 -1.61
CA ASN A 383 -16.55 -23.34 -0.93
C ASN A 383 -16.44 -23.27 0.60
N GLU A 384 -15.36 -22.69 1.13
CA GLU A 384 -15.07 -22.73 2.56
C GLU A 384 -14.59 -21.36 3.06
N GLN A 385 -15.27 -20.84 4.05
CA GLN A 385 -14.91 -19.63 4.78
C GLN A 385 -14.43 -19.99 6.19
N ASN A 386 -13.20 -20.50 6.29
CA ASN A 386 -12.61 -20.97 7.55
C ASN A 386 -12.13 -19.83 8.46
N VAL A 387 -11.79 -18.69 7.86
CA VAL A 387 -11.39 -17.46 8.54
C VAL A 387 -12.38 -16.38 8.23
N ASP A 388 -12.91 -15.73 9.27
CA ASP A 388 -13.83 -14.60 9.20
C ASP A 388 -13.68 -13.74 10.44
N ILE A 389 -14.39 -12.61 10.49
CA ILE A 389 -14.45 -11.73 11.65
C ILE A 389 -15.45 -12.29 12.67
N LYS A 390 -14.94 -12.71 13.82
CA LYS A 390 -15.78 -13.04 14.98
C LYS A 390 -15.91 -11.79 15.85
N LYS A 391 -17.12 -11.49 16.32
CA LYS A 391 -17.39 -10.35 17.19
C LYS A 391 -17.74 -10.81 18.58
N GLU A 392 -17.19 -10.12 19.59
CA GLU A 392 -17.61 -10.31 20.98
C GLU A 392 -17.71 -8.97 21.71
N GLU A 393 -18.56 -8.90 22.71
CA GLU A 393 -18.68 -7.76 23.60
C GLU A 393 -17.75 -7.95 24.80
N ILE A 394 -16.99 -6.91 25.13
CA ILE A 394 -16.07 -6.88 26.27
C ILE A 394 -16.62 -5.92 27.33
N LYS A 395 -16.63 -6.35 28.57
CA LYS A 395 -16.88 -5.43 29.71
C LYS A 395 -15.56 -4.77 30.10
N THR A 396 -15.63 -3.47 30.38
CA THR A 396 -14.48 -2.68 30.83
C THR A 396 -14.71 -2.17 32.24
N SER A 397 -13.64 -1.89 32.98
CA SER A 397 -13.76 -1.24 34.30
C SER A 397 -13.90 0.28 34.22
N GLY A 398 -13.79 0.86 33.02
CA GLY A 398 -13.67 2.31 32.78
C GLY A 398 -12.23 2.81 32.83
N GLU A 399 -11.39 2.35 33.73
CA GLU A 399 -9.97 2.71 33.83
C GLU A 399 -9.10 1.84 32.92
N LYS A 400 -9.50 0.57 32.71
CA LYS A 400 -8.75 -0.38 31.90
C LYS A 400 -9.66 -1.37 31.19
N ILE A 401 -9.11 -1.97 30.13
CA ILE A 401 -9.66 -3.14 29.46
C ILE A 401 -8.65 -4.28 29.68
N THR A 402 -9.07 -5.35 30.36
CA THR A 402 -8.29 -6.58 30.42
C THR A 402 -8.81 -7.53 29.35
N TYR A 403 -7.93 -7.96 28.43
CA TYR A 403 -8.32 -8.81 27.31
C TYR A 403 -7.29 -9.90 27.04
N SER A 404 -7.77 -11.09 26.72
CA SER A 404 -6.93 -12.25 26.36
C SER A 404 -6.93 -12.43 24.85
N PHE A 405 -5.87 -11.96 24.20
CA PHE A 405 -5.68 -12.09 22.76
C PHE A 405 -5.39 -13.53 22.38
N ALA A 406 -6.25 -14.13 21.57
CA ALA A 406 -6.10 -15.52 21.13
C ALA A 406 -4.74 -15.76 20.45
N PRO A 407 -4.20 -16.97 20.45
CA PRO A 407 -2.95 -17.27 19.74
C PRO A 407 -3.13 -17.05 18.23
N ARG A 408 -2.06 -16.65 17.53
CA ARG A 408 -2.07 -16.43 16.06
C ARG A 408 -3.30 -15.66 15.59
N SER A 409 -3.56 -14.48 16.15
CA SER A 409 -4.76 -13.70 15.85
C SER A 409 -4.47 -12.25 15.59
N PHE A 410 -5.35 -11.63 14.82
CA PHE A 410 -5.52 -10.18 14.78
C PHE A 410 -6.83 -9.82 15.50
N THR A 411 -6.75 -8.92 16.47
CA THR A 411 -7.92 -8.44 17.21
C THR A 411 -7.99 -6.92 17.15
N GLN A 412 -9.13 -6.40 16.73
CA GLN A 412 -9.42 -4.97 16.76
C GLN A 412 -10.46 -4.68 17.85
N ILE A 413 -10.06 -3.96 18.88
CA ILE A 413 -10.95 -3.51 19.96
C ILE A 413 -11.44 -2.10 19.65
N ILE A 414 -12.74 -1.90 19.69
CA ILE A 414 -13.41 -0.61 19.50
C ILE A 414 -14.10 -0.22 20.79
N VAL A 415 -13.77 0.94 21.33
CA VAL A 415 -14.32 1.43 22.60
C VAL A 415 -14.57 2.93 22.56
N LYS A 416 -15.69 3.38 23.11
CA LYS A 416 -15.93 4.80 23.36
C LYS A 416 -15.13 5.29 24.57
N VAL A 417 -14.70 6.55 24.53
CA VAL A 417 -13.99 7.21 25.63
C VAL A 417 -14.78 8.42 26.14
N LYS A 418 -14.56 8.76 27.44
CA LYS A 418 -15.20 9.89 28.13
C LYS A 418 -14.14 10.87 28.60
#